data_3ab2229267438941a6e824ac3ce4b23b
#
_entry.id   3ab2229267438941a6e824ac3ce4b23b
#
_cell.length_a   1.000
_cell.length_b   1.000
_cell.length_c   1.000
_cell.angle_alpha   90.00
_cell.angle_beta   90.00
_cell.angle_gamma   90.00
#
_symmetry.space_group_name_H-M   'P 1'
#
loop_
_entity.id
_entity.type
_entity.pdbx_description
1 polymer ?
#
loop_
_entity_poly.entity_id
_entity_poly.type
_entity_poly.pdbx_seq_one_letter_code
_entity_poly.pdbx_strand_id
1 'polypeptide(L)'
;MPTINQLVRKGRKRQAEKSKTPAMKGNPQKRGVCTRVYTTTPKKPNSALRKVARVRLVNGMEVTAYIPGIGHNLQEHSIVLVRGGRVKDLPGVRYKIIRAALDCAGVSQRGQARSRYGVKKPK
;
A
#
# COMPACT_ATOMS: atom_id res chain seq x y z
N MET A 1 -16.59 2.46 35.58
CA MET A 1 -15.99 3.80 35.69
C MET A 1 -15.01 3.85 36.85
N PRO A 2 -13.82 4.40 36.64
CA PRO A 2 -12.89 4.56 37.77
C PRO A 2 -13.34 5.67 38.70
N THR A 3 -13.00 5.50 39.96
CA THR A 3 -13.28 6.51 40.97
C THR A 3 -12.23 7.64 40.92
N ILE A 4 -12.55 8.78 41.54
CA ILE A 4 -11.63 9.90 41.57
C ILE A 4 -10.29 9.50 42.22
N ASN A 5 -10.34 8.69 43.28
CA ASN A 5 -9.13 8.21 43.94
C ASN A 5 -8.28 7.34 43.04
N GLN A 6 -8.90 6.53 42.20
CA GLN A 6 -8.18 5.69 41.23
C GLN A 6 -7.48 6.55 40.17
N LEU A 7 -8.14 7.61 39.71
CA LEU A 7 -7.54 8.53 38.74
C LEU A 7 -6.37 9.31 39.33
N VAL A 8 -6.46 9.69 40.60
CA VAL A 8 -5.36 10.39 41.29
C VAL A 8 -4.14 9.49 41.44
N ARG A 9 -4.36 8.21 41.78
CA ARG A 9 -3.26 7.26 41.98
C ARG A 9 -2.59 6.82 40.67
N LYS A 10 -3.38 6.52 39.63
CA LYS A 10 -2.87 5.92 38.39
C LYS A 10 -2.88 6.86 37.20
N GLY A 11 -3.67 7.95 37.26
CA GLY A 11 -3.84 8.87 36.16
C GLY A 11 -4.57 8.21 34.98
N ARG A 12 -4.67 8.95 33.90
CA ARG A 12 -5.25 8.46 32.67
C ARG A 12 -4.13 8.05 31.72
N LYS A 13 -4.28 6.88 31.15
CA LYS A 13 -3.35 6.42 30.10
C LYS A 13 -4.02 6.62 28.76
N ARG A 14 -3.33 7.29 27.87
CA ARG A 14 -3.78 7.42 26.48
C ARG A 14 -3.65 6.06 25.80
N GLN A 15 -4.74 5.63 25.14
CA GLN A 15 -4.69 4.40 24.39
C GLN A 15 -3.76 4.56 23.19
N ALA A 16 -2.92 3.57 22.98
CA ALA A 16 -2.03 3.58 21.84
C ALA A 16 -2.84 3.32 20.57
N GLU A 17 -2.64 4.15 19.56
CA GLU A 17 -3.26 3.95 18.27
C GLU A 17 -2.51 2.89 17.48
N LYS A 18 -3.26 1.91 16.96
CA LYS A 18 -2.69 0.88 16.13
C LYS A 18 -2.38 1.47 14.75
N SER A 19 -1.16 1.28 14.29
CA SER A 19 -0.75 1.76 12.98
C SER A 19 -1.57 1.11 11.86
N LYS A 20 -1.94 1.88 10.86
CA LYS A 20 -2.61 1.38 9.66
C LYS A 20 -1.62 0.76 8.68
N THR A 21 -0.33 1.00 8.86
CA THR A 21 0.71 0.49 7.96
C THR A 21 1.85 -0.15 8.76
N PRO A 22 1.58 -1.26 9.48
CA PRO A 22 2.60 -1.85 10.35
C PRO A 22 3.83 -2.37 9.60
N ALA A 23 3.68 -2.74 8.33
CA ALA A 23 4.80 -3.26 7.54
C ALA A 23 5.81 -2.17 7.17
N MET A 24 5.42 -0.89 7.23
CA MET A 24 6.33 0.22 6.91
C MET A 24 7.27 0.57 8.07
N LYS A 25 6.91 0.26 9.30
CA LYS A 25 7.73 0.50 10.52
C LYS A 25 8.26 1.92 10.59
N GLY A 26 7.38 2.92 10.33
CA GLY A 26 7.75 4.32 10.39
C GLY A 26 8.47 4.89 9.18
N ASN A 27 8.69 4.09 8.15
CA ASN A 27 9.29 4.55 6.90
C ASN A 27 8.21 4.92 5.88
N PRO A 28 8.46 5.92 4.99
CA PRO A 28 7.46 6.28 3.99
C PRO A 28 7.29 5.21 2.92
N GLN A 29 8.36 4.49 2.56
CA GLN A 29 8.32 3.40 1.58
C GLN A 29 9.24 2.27 2.01
N LYS A 30 8.99 1.08 1.45
CA LYS A 30 9.84 -0.10 1.62
C LYS A 30 10.02 -0.80 0.28
N ARG A 31 11.22 -1.27 0.03
CA ARG A 31 11.50 -2.10 -1.14
C ARG A 31 11.06 -3.53 -0.87
N GLY A 32 10.61 -4.20 -1.92
CA GLY A 32 10.21 -5.60 -1.81
C GLY A 32 10.30 -6.31 -3.14
N VAL A 33 10.10 -7.61 -3.10
CA VAL A 33 10.11 -8.49 -4.27
C VAL A 33 8.71 -9.07 -4.44
N CYS A 34 8.16 -9.01 -5.66
CA CYS A 34 6.86 -9.60 -5.95
C CYS A 34 6.97 -11.12 -5.88
N THR A 35 6.18 -11.74 -5.00
CA THR A 35 6.08 -13.21 -4.94
C THR A 35 4.97 -13.73 -5.82
N ARG A 36 3.94 -12.91 -6.07
CA ARG A 36 2.82 -13.26 -6.92
C ARG A 36 2.15 -11.99 -7.43
N VAL A 37 1.76 -11.98 -8.69
CA VAL A 37 1.00 -10.87 -9.30
C VAL A 37 -0.30 -11.44 -9.83
N TYR A 38 -1.43 -10.86 -9.43
CA TYR A 38 -2.73 -11.39 -9.80
C TYR A 38 -3.78 -10.27 -9.80
N THR A 39 -5.00 -10.62 -10.18
CA THR A 39 -6.13 -9.71 -10.12
C THR A 39 -7.10 -10.17 -9.05
N THR A 40 -7.84 -9.22 -8.48
CA THR A 40 -8.85 -9.51 -7.50
C THR A 40 -10.08 -8.62 -7.73
N THR A 41 -11.24 -9.14 -7.34
CA THR A 41 -12.47 -8.36 -7.45
C THR A 41 -12.64 -7.48 -6.20
N PRO A 42 -13.18 -6.25 -6.36
CA PRO A 42 -13.47 -5.42 -5.20
C PRO A 42 -14.71 -5.94 -4.47
N LYS A 43 -14.92 -5.46 -3.27
CA LYS A 43 -16.14 -5.80 -2.53
C LYS A 43 -17.34 -5.08 -3.12
N LYS A 44 -18.55 -5.63 -2.90
CA LYS A 44 -19.81 -5.05 -3.38
C LYS A 44 -19.97 -3.62 -2.87
N PRO A 45 -20.58 -2.71 -3.64
CA PRO A 45 -21.26 -2.92 -4.93
C PRO A 45 -20.35 -2.78 -6.15
N ASN A 46 -19.05 -2.66 -5.99
CA ASN A 46 -18.15 -2.43 -7.10
C ASN A 46 -17.80 -3.74 -7.82
N SER A 47 -17.46 -3.63 -9.10
CA SER A 47 -17.07 -4.76 -9.91
C SER A 47 -15.96 -4.33 -10.86
N ALA A 48 -14.87 -5.07 -10.87
CA ALA A 48 -13.73 -4.82 -11.75
C ALA A 48 -12.69 -5.92 -11.54
N LEU A 49 -11.62 -5.90 -12.33
CA LEU A 49 -10.43 -6.72 -12.07
C LEU A 49 -9.32 -5.79 -11.58
N ARG A 50 -9.15 -5.72 -10.27
CA ARG A 50 -8.11 -4.89 -9.66
C ARG A 50 -6.79 -5.63 -9.65
N LYS A 51 -5.73 -4.97 -10.11
CA LYS A 51 -4.40 -5.57 -10.19
C LYS A 51 -3.68 -5.39 -8.88
N VAL A 52 -3.23 -6.49 -8.29
CA VAL A 52 -2.53 -6.50 -7.00
C VAL A 52 -1.31 -7.42 -7.10
N ALA A 53 -0.39 -7.23 -6.19
CA ALA A 53 0.80 -8.06 -6.09
C ALA A 53 1.04 -8.45 -4.63
N ARG A 54 1.42 -9.69 -4.42
CA ARG A 54 1.91 -10.13 -3.13
C ARG A 54 3.39 -9.85 -3.07
N VAL A 55 3.83 -9.02 -2.14
CA VAL A 55 5.20 -8.51 -2.08
C VAL A 55 5.84 -8.88 -0.75
N ARG A 56 7.03 -9.46 -0.82
CA ARG A 56 7.85 -9.68 0.37
C ARG A 56 8.78 -8.49 0.54
N LEU A 57 8.60 -7.74 1.63
CA LEU A 57 9.39 -6.57 1.92
C LEU A 57 10.77 -6.94 2.48
N VAL A 58 11.73 -6.00 2.41
CA VAL A 58 13.09 -6.23 2.90
C VAL A 58 13.14 -6.49 4.40
N ASN A 59 12.11 -6.11 5.14
CA ASN A 59 12.00 -6.40 6.59
C ASN A 59 11.46 -7.80 6.89
N GLY A 60 11.21 -8.62 5.87
CA GLY A 60 10.70 -9.98 6.02
C GLY A 60 9.19 -10.11 6.01
N MET A 61 8.45 -9.01 6.09
CA MET A 61 6.98 -9.05 6.06
C MET A 61 6.46 -9.20 4.64
N GLU A 62 5.41 -9.98 4.48
CA GLU A 62 4.76 -10.16 3.18
C GLU A 62 3.40 -9.46 3.20
N VAL A 63 3.16 -8.60 2.20
CA VAL A 63 1.93 -7.79 2.13
C VAL A 63 1.33 -7.86 0.74
N THR A 64 0.03 -7.58 0.66
CA THR A 64 -0.66 -7.40 -0.61
C THR A 64 -0.70 -5.92 -0.93
N ALA A 65 -0.15 -5.54 -2.08
CA ALA A 65 -0.08 -4.15 -2.52
C ALA A 65 -0.83 -3.96 -3.83
N TYR A 66 -1.53 -2.84 -3.94
CA TYR A 66 -2.27 -2.47 -5.14
C TYR A 66 -1.33 -1.85 -6.17
N ILE A 67 -1.52 -2.22 -7.44
CA ILE A 67 -0.78 -1.63 -8.55
C ILE A 67 -1.65 -0.53 -9.16
N PRO A 68 -1.37 0.76 -8.91
CA PRO A 68 -2.24 1.84 -9.39
C PRO A 68 -2.07 2.11 -10.88
N GLY A 69 -3.10 2.67 -11.49
CA GLY A 69 -3.09 3.06 -12.87
C GLY A 69 -3.56 1.98 -13.82
N ILE A 70 -3.34 2.20 -15.09
CA ILE A 70 -3.77 1.29 -16.17
C ILE A 70 -2.61 0.42 -16.59
N GLY A 71 -2.78 -0.89 -16.50
CA GLY A 71 -1.78 -1.84 -16.93
C GLY A 71 -0.50 -1.82 -16.10
N HIS A 72 0.33 -2.82 -16.25
CA HIS A 72 1.62 -2.92 -15.57
C HIS A 72 2.50 -3.93 -16.30
N ASN A 73 3.78 -3.91 -15.94
CA ASN A 73 4.77 -4.86 -16.48
C ASN A 73 5.34 -5.77 -15.41
N LEU A 74 4.69 -5.84 -14.25
CA LEU A 74 5.19 -6.63 -13.12
C LEU A 74 4.93 -8.10 -13.32
N GLN A 75 5.85 -8.91 -12.83
CA GLN A 75 5.77 -10.36 -12.84
C GLN A 75 6.42 -10.89 -11.56
N GLU A 76 6.36 -12.19 -11.37
CA GLU A 76 7.00 -12.84 -10.23
C GLU A 76 8.49 -12.49 -10.21
N HIS A 77 9.02 -12.19 -9.02
CA HIS A 77 10.41 -11.79 -8.76
C HIS A 77 10.76 -10.36 -9.18
N SER A 78 9.79 -9.55 -9.61
CA SER A 78 10.03 -8.12 -9.87
C SER A 78 10.31 -7.39 -8.56
N ILE A 79 11.27 -6.46 -8.60
CA ILE A 79 11.59 -5.62 -7.44
C ILE A 79 10.75 -4.35 -7.51
N VAL A 80 10.07 -4.03 -6.42
CA VAL A 80 9.15 -2.88 -6.39
C VAL A 80 9.37 -2.07 -5.11
N LEU A 81 8.88 -0.83 -5.15
CA LEU A 81 8.87 0.06 -4.01
C LEU A 81 7.42 0.20 -3.53
N VAL A 82 7.17 -0.10 -2.26
CA VAL A 82 5.83 -0.14 -1.68
C VAL A 82 5.67 1.02 -0.69
N ARG A 83 4.53 1.70 -0.77
CA ARG A 83 4.16 2.77 0.16
C ARG A 83 2.86 2.43 0.87
N GLY A 84 2.58 3.15 1.95
CA GLY A 84 1.29 3.04 2.61
C GLY A 84 0.19 3.65 1.74
N GLY A 85 -1.03 3.22 1.99
CA GLY A 85 -2.21 3.71 1.27
C GLY A 85 -3.19 2.59 1.03
N ARG A 86 -4.30 2.64 1.74
CA ARG A 86 -5.31 1.59 1.67
C ARG A 86 -6.17 1.74 0.41
N VAL A 87 -6.59 0.61 -0.14
CA VAL A 87 -7.61 0.58 -1.19
C VAL A 87 -8.93 0.18 -0.53
N LYS A 88 -9.89 1.10 -0.52
CA LYS A 88 -11.16 0.89 0.16
C LYS A 88 -11.96 -0.26 -0.41
N ASP A 89 -11.88 -0.48 -1.73
CA ASP A 89 -12.62 -1.53 -2.43
C ASP A 89 -12.05 -2.93 -2.20
N LEU A 90 -10.82 -3.03 -1.73
CA LEU A 90 -10.15 -4.32 -1.61
C LEU A 90 -9.85 -4.60 -0.14
N PRO A 91 -10.45 -5.68 0.42
CA PRO A 91 -10.19 -6.01 1.82
C PRO A 91 -8.74 -6.47 2.03
N GLY A 92 -8.12 -6.00 3.09
CA GLY A 92 -6.76 -6.39 3.44
C GLY A 92 -5.64 -5.73 2.65
N VAL A 93 -5.96 -4.88 1.67
CA VAL A 93 -4.96 -4.18 0.87
C VAL A 93 -4.69 -2.81 1.51
N ARG A 94 -3.56 -2.70 2.22
CA ARG A 94 -3.18 -1.49 2.96
C ARG A 94 -2.02 -0.74 2.32
N TYR A 95 -1.50 -1.22 1.21
CA TYR A 95 -0.28 -0.71 0.59
C TYR A 95 -0.47 -0.56 -0.90
N LYS A 96 0.37 0.27 -1.50
CA LYS A 96 0.37 0.49 -2.95
C LYS A 96 1.81 0.46 -3.47
N ILE A 97 1.97 0.00 -4.72
CA ILE A 97 3.24 0.01 -5.41
C ILE A 97 3.44 1.37 -6.07
N ILE A 98 4.65 1.93 -5.96
CA ILE A 98 4.99 3.20 -6.59
C ILE A 98 5.35 2.95 -8.05
N ARG A 99 4.65 3.63 -8.97
CA ARG A 99 4.90 3.52 -10.41
C ARG A 99 6.18 4.26 -10.79
N ALA A 100 6.84 3.77 -11.83
CA ALA A 100 8.10 4.32 -12.36
C ALA A 100 9.27 4.25 -11.38
N ALA A 101 9.19 3.35 -10.42
CA ALA A 101 10.27 3.09 -9.46
C ALA A 101 10.68 1.63 -9.57
N LEU A 102 11.98 1.37 -9.55
CA LEU A 102 12.54 0.02 -9.65
C LEU A 102 12.01 -0.71 -10.90
N ASP A 103 11.43 -1.90 -10.76
CA ASP A 103 10.97 -2.69 -11.90
C ASP A 103 9.55 -2.32 -12.38
N CYS A 104 8.86 -1.44 -11.67
CA CYS A 104 7.50 -1.05 -12.04
C CYS A 104 7.54 0.17 -12.97
N ALA A 105 7.12 -0.01 -14.21
CA ALA A 105 7.07 1.09 -15.17
C ALA A 105 5.93 2.07 -14.83
N GLY A 106 6.08 3.32 -15.28
CA GLY A 106 5.01 4.30 -15.15
C GLY A 106 3.87 4.04 -16.11
N VAL A 107 2.75 4.71 -15.90
CA VAL A 107 1.59 4.62 -16.79
C VAL A 107 1.88 5.43 -18.05
N SER A 108 1.76 4.81 -19.22
CA SER A 108 2.03 5.48 -20.49
C SER A 108 0.86 6.37 -20.91
N GLN A 109 1.16 7.39 -21.69
CA GLN A 109 0.18 8.28 -22.36
C GLN A 109 -0.73 9.05 -21.41
N ARG A 110 -0.28 9.30 -20.21
CA ARG A 110 -1.07 10.03 -19.22
C ARG A 110 -0.70 11.52 -19.22
N GLY A 111 -1.68 12.39 -19.37
CA GLY A 111 -1.47 13.84 -19.40
C GLY A 111 -1.78 14.56 -18.10
N GLN A 112 -2.57 13.97 -17.21
CA GLN A 112 -2.97 14.57 -15.93
C GLN A 112 -2.63 13.63 -14.77
N ALA A 113 -2.39 14.21 -13.60
CA ALA A 113 -2.03 13.49 -12.39
C ALA A 113 -0.81 12.57 -12.61
N ARG A 114 0.15 13.06 -13.37
CA ARG A 114 1.32 12.26 -13.78
C ARG A 114 2.18 11.80 -12.60
N SER A 115 2.28 12.64 -11.57
CA SER A 115 3.10 12.34 -10.40
C SER A 115 2.67 11.04 -9.71
N ARG A 116 1.37 10.79 -9.67
CA ARG A 116 0.83 9.60 -9.00
C ARG A 116 1.16 8.30 -9.73
N TYR A 117 1.44 8.38 -11.02
CA TYR A 117 1.61 7.20 -11.87
C TYR A 117 2.97 7.19 -12.58
N GLY A 118 3.88 8.05 -12.17
CA GLY A 118 5.24 8.02 -12.65
C GLY A 118 5.40 8.38 -14.12
N VAL A 119 4.64 9.34 -14.60
CA VAL A 119 4.66 9.75 -16.01
C VAL A 119 5.47 11.05 -16.16
N LYS A 120 6.38 11.05 -17.13
CA LYS A 120 7.18 12.22 -17.45
C LYS A 120 6.33 13.27 -18.16
N LYS A 121 6.76 14.53 -18.05
CA LYS A 121 6.06 15.63 -18.71
C LYS A 121 6.09 15.43 -20.23
N PRO A 122 4.94 15.47 -20.91
CA PRO A 122 4.93 15.37 -22.36
C PRO A 122 5.54 16.63 -22.98
N LYS A 123 6.27 16.45 -24.07
CA LYS A 123 6.85 17.57 -24.81
C LYS A 123 5.79 18.26 -25.65
#